data_d887a5b2f64bc6684a3928770f94519b
#
_entry.id   d887a5b2f64bc6684a3928770f94519b
#
_cell.length_a   1.000
_cell.length_b   1.000
_cell.length_c   1.000
_cell.angle_alpha   90.00
_cell.angle_beta   90.00
_cell.angle_gamma   90.00
#
_symmetry.space_group_name_H-M   'P 1'
#
loop_
_entity.id
_entity.type
_entity.pdbx_description
1 polymer ?
#
loop_
_entity_poly.entity_id
_entity_poly.type
_entity_poly.pdbx_seq_one_letter_code
_entity_poly.pdbx_strand_id
1 'polypeptide(L)'
;MRGRWRRAAATAAVLALLVAGCSEADAPEPPDAQTPPASTDSSAGSLTDSSTTAPTSAPHPVSLPALRARHESGDLTGSRLRLGREVLRTPRHTQYDVTYRAGGLRLTGRIAVPEGPGPFPVVVLAHGYIDPDRYAGGQGLTRERAWFGERGYAALHVDYRGHAGSADGPLGELDMRMGYTEDVIGAVQALRAWDGPVDDERIGLVGRSMGGGVVYNALVVAPGLVDAGVVFAPVSSRAEDNFEQWIRPDPARSGVARRILRTYGEPAANPAFWDGISARTYFADLTEPVLVHHGTADDTCPIAWSRATVRAMRRAGVDVTFEVYQGEGHAFGPQFEDAMQRTETFLRTHLR
;
A
#
# COMPACT_ATOMS: atom_id res chain seq x y z
N MET A 1 -54.33 -2.31 -27.03
CA MET A 1 -53.35 -2.20 -28.10
C MET A 1 -52.11 -3.01 -27.72
N ARG A 2 -51.83 -4.08 -28.44
CA ARG A 2 -50.78 -5.05 -28.11
C ARG A 2 -49.49 -4.71 -28.88
N GLY A 3 -48.40 -4.32 -28.19
CA GLY A 3 -47.06 -4.06 -28.76
C GLY A 3 -46.14 -5.28 -28.62
N ARG A 4 -45.79 -5.89 -29.78
CA ARG A 4 -44.93 -7.09 -29.89
C ARG A 4 -43.47 -6.70 -29.77
N TRP A 5 -42.75 -7.29 -28.82
CA TRP A 5 -41.27 -7.23 -28.74
C TRP A 5 -40.68 -8.32 -29.62
N ARG A 6 -39.86 -7.92 -30.60
CA ARG A 6 -39.07 -8.82 -31.45
C ARG A 6 -37.77 -9.20 -30.71
N ARG A 7 -37.56 -10.52 -30.58
CA ARG A 7 -36.26 -11.08 -30.12
C ARG A 7 -35.33 -11.13 -31.34
N ALA A 8 -34.11 -10.54 -31.20
CA ALA A 8 -33.02 -10.76 -32.15
C ALA A 8 -32.13 -11.89 -31.59
N ALA A 9 -31.98 -12.94 -32.41
CA ALA A 9 -31.07 -14.05 -32.14
C ALA A 9 -29.67 -13.68 -32.66
N ALA A 10 -28.66 -13.73 -31.81
CA ALA A 10 -27.24 -13.63 -32.21
C ALA A 10 -26.67 -15.03 -32.35
N THR A 11 -26.19 -15.33 -33.54
CA THR A 11 -25.58 -16.59 -33.97
C THR A 11 -24.12 -16.61 -33.52
N ALA A 12 -23.72 -17.59 -32.69
CA ALA A 12 -22.32 -17.84 -32.32
C ALA A 12 -21.63 -18.62 -33.46
N ALA A 13 -20.54 -18.09 -33.98
CA ALA A 13 -19.63 -18.79 -34.87
C ALA A 13 -18.50 -19.43 -34.05
N VAL A 14 -18.44 -20.75 -34.09
CA VAL A 14 -17.35 -21.55 -33.54
C VAL A 14 -16.21 -21.59 -34.56
N LEU A 15 -15.05 -21.09 -34.23
CA LEU A 15 -13.82 -21.24 -35.00
C LEU A 15 -12.88 -22.21 -34.29
N ALA A 16 -12.73 -23.41 -34.85
CA ALA A 16 -11.76 -24.40 -34.41
C ALA A 16 -10.38 -24.05 -35.00
N LEU A 17 -9.35 -23.90 -34.19
CA LEU A 17 -7.97 -23.82 -34.63
C LEU A 17 -7.18 -25.05 -34.17
N LEU A 18 -6.58 -25.66 -35.17
CA LEU A 18 -5.75 -26.85 -35.14
C LEU A 18 -4.44 -26.60 -34.34
N VAL A 19 -4.12 -27.55 -33.49
CA VAL A 19 -2.83 -27.68 -32.79
C VAL A 19 -1.80 -28.17 -33.79
N ALA A 20 -0.73 -27.39 -33.99
CA ALA A 20 0.52 -27.82 -34.60
C ALA A 20 1.61 -27.80 -33.51
N GLY A 21 2.09 -28.98 -33.14
CA GLY A 21 3.23 -29.13 -32.26
C GLY A 21 4.53 -28.69 -32.93
N CYS A 22 5.38 -27.98 -32.20
CA CYS A 22 6.78 -27.78 -32.52
C CYS A 22 7.64 -28.20 -31.33
N SER A 23 8.55 -29.13 -31.67
CA SER A 23 9.62 -29.73 -30.89
C SER A 23 10.58 -28.67 -30.33
N GLU A 24 10.97 -28.85 -29.09
CA GLU A 24 12.10 -28.14 -28.47
C GLU A 24 13.41 -28.52 -29.20
N ALA A 25 14.16 -27.48 -29.60
CA ALA A 25 15.53 -27.62 -30.04
C ALA A 25 16.43 -26.90 -29.04
N ASP A 26 17.36 -27.67 -28.43
CA ASP A 26 18.43 -27.21 -27.54
C ASP A 26 19.27 -26.09 -28.17
N ALA A 27 19.48 -25.02 -27.42
CA ALA A 27 20.48 -23.98 -27.77
C ALA A 27 21.78 -24.28 -27.00
N PRO A 28 22.96 -24.15 -27.68
CA PRO A 28 24.25 -24.46 -27.08
C PRO A 28 24.75 -23.36 -26.14
N GLU A 29 25.39 -23.77 -25.03
CA GLU A 29 26.10 -22.92 -24.07
C GLU A 29 27.28 -22.15 -24.76
N PRO A 30 27.55 -20.89 -24.33
CA PRO A 30 28.74 -20.15 -24.78
C PRO A 30 30.00 -20.61 -24.02
N PRO A 31 31.20 -20.56 -24.69
CA PRO A 31 32.42 -21.08 -24.12
C PRO A 31 33.04 -20.19 -23.02
N ASP A 32 33.72 -20.85 -22.09
CA ASP A 32 34.48 -20.29 -20.97
C ASP A 32 35.45 -19.19 -21.36
N ALA A 33 35.39 -18.06 -20.68
CA ALA A 33 36.38 -16.99 -20.77
C ALA A 33 37.60 -17.30 -19.89
N GLN A 34 38.75 -17.45 -20.52
CA GLN A 34 40.03 -17.69 -19.87
C GLN A 34 40.52 -16.48 -19.09
N THR A 35 40.97 -16.70 -17.86
CA THR A 35 41.61 -15.74 -16.96
C THR A 35 43.05 -15.44 -17.42
N PRO A 36 43.51 -14.17 -17.54
CA PRO A 36 44.90 -13.86 -17.73
C PRO A 36 45.68 -13.90 -16.40
N PRO A 37 47.00 -14.14 -16.45
CA PRO A 37 47.84 -14.36 -15.27
C PRO A 37 48.15 -13.05 -14.53
N ALA A 38 48.33 -13.19 -13.20
CA ALA A 38 48.71 -12.12 -12.30
C ALA A 38 50.11 -11.60 -12.53
N SER A 39 50.26 -10.28 -12.67
CA SER A 39 51.53 -9.60 -12.59
C SER A 39 51.71 -9.03 -11.16
N THR A 40 52.70 -9.53 -10.47
CA THR A 40 53.23 -8.99 -9.21
C THR A 40 54.07 -7.75 -9.50
N ASP A 41 53.69 -6.58 -9.02
CA ASP A 41 54.63 -5.50 -8.76
C ASP A 41 54.30 -4.79 -7.45
N SER A 42 55.27 -4.85 -6.53
CA SER A 42 55.24 -4.27 -5.20
C SER A 42 55.69 -2.83 -5.26
N SER A 43 54.84 -1.88 -4.91
CA SER A 43 55.25 -0.53 -4.50
C SER A 43 54.38 -0.06 -3.34
N ALA A 44 55.00 -0.05 -2.16
CA ALA A 44 54.43 0.54 -0.94
C ALA A 44 54.33 2.06 -1.10
N GLY A 45 53.10 2.55 -1.34
CA GLY A 45 52.75 3.96 -1.25
C GLY A 45 51.73 4.14 -0.12
N SER A 46 52.16 4.79 0.97
CA SER A 46 51.30 5.22 2.05
C SER A 46 50.25 6.17 1.53
N LEU A 47 49.01 5.67 1.38
CA LEU A 47 47.81 6.50 1.08
C LEU A 47 47.14 6.87 2.41
N THR A 48 47.31 8.13 2.79
CA THR A 48 46.47 8.78 3.79
C THR A 48 45.00 8.67 3.34
N ASP A 49 44.23 7.94 4.12
CA ASP A 49 42.79 7.74 3.97
C ASP A 49 42.06 9.07 4.22
N SER A 50 41.90 9.84 3.17
CA SER A 50 40.99 10.99 3.18
C SER A 50 39.63 10.50 2.72
N SER A 51 38.89 9.86 3.62
CA SER A 51 37.45 9.60 3.44
C SER A 51 36.69 10.94 3.42
N THR A 52 36.71 11.58 2.25
CA THR A 52 35.81 12.70 1.97
C THR A 52 34.40 12.13 1.83
N THR A 53 33.66 12.05 2.94
CA THR A 53 32.22 11.87 2.88
C THR A 53 31.64 13.02 2.06
N ALA A 54 31.18 12.73 0.86
CA ALA A 54 30.40 13.67 0.08
C ALA A 54 29.25 14.19 0.94
N PRO A 55 28.93 15.48 0.95
CA PRO A 55 27.82 16.00 1.73
C PRO A 55 26.54 15.29 1.26
N THR A 56 25.95 14.49 2.15
CA THR A 56 24.66 13.87 1.92
C THR A 56 23.65 15.00 1.80
N SER A 57 23.21 15.32 0.59
CA SER A 57 22.17 16.33 0.39
C SER A 57 20.93 15.92 1.18
N ALA A 58 20.28 16.89 1.84
CA ALA A 58 19.06 16.64 2.58
C ALA A 58 18.03 15.93 1.67
N PRO A 59 17.27 14.96 2.20
CA PRO A 59 16.26 14.25 1.42
C PRO A 59 15.22 15.22 0.87
N HIS A 60 14.69 14.93 -0.32
CA HIS A 60 13.64 15.75 -0.92
C HIS A 60 12.42 15.79 0.02
N PRO A 61 11.80 16.97 0.26
CA PRO A 61 10.67 17.09 1.21
C PRO A 61 9.49 16.14 0.91
N VAL A 62 9.24 15.85 -0.36
CA VAL A 62 8.30 14.82 -0.82
C VAL A 62 9.11 13.53 -1.03
N SER A 63 9.37 12.80 0.05
CA SER A 63 10.06 11.50 -0.02
C SER A 63 9.85 10.70 1.27
N LEU A 64 10.04 9.40 1.20
CA LEU A 64 9.97 8.51 2.37
C LEU A 64 11.04 8.82 3.43
N PRO A 65 12.31 9.09 3.07
CA PRO A 65 13.30 9.54 4.05
C PRO A 65 12.93 10.84 4.76
N ALA A 66 12.31 11.81 4.07
CA ALA A 66 11.86 13.03 4.72
C ALA A 66 10.70 12.79 5.70
N LEU A 67 9.74 11.91 5.34
CA LEU A 67 8.68 11.50 6.26
C LEU A 67 9.25 10.74 7.47
N ARG A 68 10.23 9.86 7.25
CA ARG A 68 10.90 9.14 8.34
C ARG A 68 11.58 10.11 9.30
N ALA A 69 12.36 11.06 8.80
CA ALA A 69 13.01 12.07 9.63
C ALA A 69 12.00 12.86 10.47
N ARG A 70 10.83 13.18 9.90
CA ARG A 70 9.74 13.84 10.64
C ARG A 70 9.08 12.90 11.66
N HIS A 71 9.02 11.61 11.39
CA HIS A 71 8.54 10.63 12.37
C HIS A 71 9.51 10.51 13.55
N GLU A 72 10.80 10.37 13.28
CA GLU A 72 11.86 10.24 14.29
C GLU A 72 12.02 11.51 15.14
N SER A 73 11.81 12.71 14.57
CA SER A 73 11.83 13.98 15.32
C SER A 73 10.55 14.23 16.14
N GLY A 74 9.50 13.42 15.95
CA GLY A 74 8.20 13.63 16.58
C GLY A 74 7.33 14.70 15.91
N ASP A 75 7.69 15.17 14.72
CA ASP A 75 6.88 16.14 13.94
C ASP A 75 5.70 15.48 13.20
N LEU A 76 5.78 14.18 12.98
CA LEU A 76 4.67 13.36 12.49
C LEU A 76 3.80 12.94 13.66
N THR A 77 2.75 13.70 13.96
CA THR A 77 1.90 13.47 15.14
C THR A 77 0.47 13.11 14.77
N GLY A 78 -0.10 12.20 15.56
CA GLY A 78 -1.53 11.89 15.55
C GLY A 78 -2.15 12.06 16.93
N SER A 79 -3.38 12.58 16.99
CA SER A 79 -4.04 12.83 18.28
C SER A 79 -5.55 13.11 18.14
N ARG A 80 -6.22 13.26 19.29
CA ARG A 80 -7.59 13.75 19.41
C ARG A 80 -8.61 12.94 18.62
N LEU A 81 -8.46 11.60 18.58
CA LEU A 81 -9.50 10.74 18.05
C LEU A 81 -10.76 10.90 18.88
N ARG A 82 -11.87 11.16 18.20
CA ARG A 82 -13.19 11.35 18.80
C ARG A 82 -14.24 10.61 18.01
N LEU A 83 -15.08 9.87 18.70
CA LEU A 83 -16.30 9.30 18.13
C LEU A 83 -17.29 10.41 17.81
N GLY A 84 -17.89 10.30 16.65
CA GLY A 84 -18.99 11.15 16.19
C GLY A 84 -20.31 10.41 16.18
N ARG A 85 -21.05 10.54 15.09
CA ARG A 85 -22.37 9.91 14.92
C ARG A 85 -22.24 8.38 14.82
N GLU A 86 -23.15 7.68 15.53
CA GLU A 86 -23.40 6.26 15.27
C GLU A 86 -23.97 6.08 13.85
N VAL A 87 -23.36 5.19 13.08
CA VAL A 87 -23.72 4.96 11.67
C VAL A 87 -24.43 3.63 11.49
N LEU A 88 -24.00 2.62 12.24
CA LEU A 88 -24.54 1.26 12.19
C LEU A 88 -24.36 0.61 13.56
N ARG A 89 -25.39 -0.11 14.01
CA ARG A 89 -25.30 -1.00 15.17
C ARG A 89 -25.71 -2.40 14.77
N THR A 90 -24.92 -3.37 15.17
CA THR A 90 -25.21 -4.81 15.07
C THR A 90 -25.13 -5.43 16.47
N PRO A 91 -25.54 -6.69 16.67
CA PRO A 91 -25.33 -7.37 17.95
C PRO A 91 -23.86 -7.58 18.33
N ARG A 92 -22.91 -7.41 17.40
CA ARG A 92 -21.48 -7.71 17.61
C ARG A 92 -20.59 -6.47 17.60
N HIS A 93 -20.97 -5.41 16.92
CA HIS A 93 -20.19 -4.17 16.87
C HIS A 93 -21.07 -2.96 16.55
N THR A 94 -20.59 -1.80 16.94
CA THR A 94 -21.18 -0.51 16.55
C THR A 94 -20.17 0.28 15.69
N GLN A 95 -20.65 0.90 14.61
CA GLN A 95 -19.82 1.77 13.75
C GLN A 95 -20.11 3.24 14.03
N TYR A 96 -19.04 4.02 14.14
CA TYR A 96 -19.10 5.46 14.35
C TYR A 96 -18.31 6.20 13.28
N ASP A 97 -18.82 7.35 12.83
CA ASP A 97 -17.98 8.35 12.20
C ASP A 97 -16.95 8.83 13.24
N VAL A 98 -15.72 9.09 12.81
CA VAL A 98 -14.67 9.60 13.70
C VAL A 98 -14.00 10.83 13.12
N THR A 99 -13.36 11.60 14.01
CA THR A 99 -12.42 12.65 13.63
C THR A 99 -11.13 12.49 14.43
N TYR A 100 -10.00 12.83 13.82
CA TYR A 100 -8.70 12.87 14.49
C TYR A 100 -7.80 13.95 13.88
N ARG A 101 -6.64 14.18 14.46
CA ARG A 101 -5.61 15.07 13.93
C ARG A 101 -4.41 14.27 13.45
N ALA A 102 -3.88 14.61 12.24
CA ALA A 102 -2.61 14.12 11.72
C ALA A 102 -1.95 15.19 10.88
N GLY A 103 -0.65 15.41 11.06
CA GLY A 103 0.11 16.43 10.31
C GLY A 103 -0.49 17.84 10.39
N GLY A 104 -1.10 18.19 11.52
CA GLY A 104 -1.81 19.46 11.71
C GLY A 104 -3.23 19.52 11.10
N LEU A 105 -3.60 18.57 10.25
CA LEU A 105 -4.91 18.50 9.59
C LEU A 105 -5.97 17.87 10.50
N ARG A 106 -7.24 18.27 10.32
CA ARG A 106 -8.38 17.53 10.84
C ARG A 106 -8.81 16.52 9.79
N LEU A 107 -8.77 15.26 10.15
CA LEU A 107 -9.15 14.16 9.28
C LEU A 107 -10.40 13.45 9.82
N THR A 108 -11.10 12.75 8.95
CA THR A 108 -12.25 11.92 9.24
C THR A 108 -11.96 10.45 8.99
N GLY A 109 -12.88 9.60 9.42
CA GLY A 109 -12.85 8.17 9.20
C GLY A 109 -14.09 7.52 9.74
N ARG A 110 -14.06 6.19 9.76
CA ARG A 110 -15.12 5.38 10.37
C ARG A 110 -14.52 4.23 11.15
N ILE A 111 -14.92 4.08 12.40
CA ILE A 111 -14.46 2.96 13.24
C ILE A 111 -15.62 1.99 13.51
N ALA A 112 -15.35 0.68 13.40
CA ALA A 112 -16.17 -0.36 14.01
C ALA A 112 -15.56 -0.69 15.37
N VAL A 113 -16.36 -0.61 16.42
CA VAL A 113 -15.96 -0.98 17.78
C VAL A 113 -16.78 -2.20 18.19
N PRO A 114 -16.13 -3.34 18.54
CA PRO A 114 -16.85 -4.53 19.01
C PRO A 114 -17.66 -4.27 20.26
N GLU A 115 -18.72 -5.05 20.47
CA GLU A 115 -19.48 -5.04 21.73
C GLU A 115 -18.68 -5.78 22.81
N GLY A 116 -18.72 -5.27 24.03
CA GLY A 116 -18.05 -5.87 25.19
C GLY A 116 -17.05 -4.93 25.88
N PRO A 117 -16.37 -5.42 26.90
CA PRO A 117 -15.54 -4.57 27.78
C PRO A 117 -14.21 -4.13 27.15
N GLY A 118 -13.69 -4.80 26.08
CA GLY A 118 -12.36 -4.53 25.56
C GLY A 118 -11.23 -4.88 26.56
N PRO A 119 -9.98 -4.41 26.35
CA PRO A 119 -9.53 -3.72 25.16
C PRO A 119 -9.47 -4.65 23.93
N PHE A 120 -9.81 -4.11 22.76
CA PHE A 120 -9.84 -4.86 21.51
C PHE A 120 -8.59 -4.61 20.67
N PRO A 121 -7.98 -5.65 20.04
CA PRO A 121 -6.92 -5.44 19.05
C PRO A 121 -7.45 -4.56 17.92
N VAL A 122 -6.55 -3.80 17.29
CA VAL A 122 -6.92 -2.78 16.32
C VAL A 122 -6.44 -3.14 14.92
N VAL A 123 -7.27 -2.84 13.93
CA VAL A 123 -6.87 -2.83 12.52
C VAL A 123 -7.14 -1.46 11.92
N VAL A 124 -6.11 -0.80 11.39
CA VAL A 124 -6.26 0.43 10.63
C VAL A 124 -6.35 0.10 9.14
N LEU A 125 -7.41 0.58 8.50
CA LEU A 125 -7.80 0.24 7.13
C LEU A 125 -7.48 1.40 6.19
N ALA A 126 -6.63 1.14 5.19
CA ALA A 126 -6.21 2.06 4.14
C ALA A 126 -6.88 1.69 2.80
N HIS A 127 -7.82 2.51 2.33
CA HIS A 127 -8.62 2.20 1.14
C HIS A 127 -7.87 2.43 -0.18
N GLY A 128 -8.36 1.80 -1.27
CA GLY A 128 -7.89 2.00 -2.64
C GLY A 128 -8.30 3.38 -3.18
N TYR A 129 -7.85 3.69 -4.41
CA TYR A 129 -8.24 4.94 -5.05
C TYR A 129 -9.75 5.00 -5.28
N ILE A 130 -10.34 6.06 -4.81
CA ILE A 130 -11.69 6.51 -5.15
C ILE A 130 -11.57 8.01 -5.39
N ASP A 131 -12.22 8.51 -6.44
CA ASP A 131 -12.19 9.93 -6.76
C ASP A 131 -12.66 10.75 -5.54
N PRO A 132 -11.85 11.69 -5.03
CA PRO A 132 -12.21 12.46 -3.84
C PRO A 132 -13.55 13.19 -3.95
N ASP A 133 -13.92 13.66 -5.14
CA ASP A 133 -15.19 14.36 -5.39
C ASP A 133 -16.41 13.42 -5.31
N ARG A 134 -16.19 12.10 -5.38
CA ARG A 134 -17.23 11.05 -5.31
C ARG A 134 -17.16 10.21 -4.06
N TYR A 135 -16.13 10.41 -3.25
CA TYR A 135 -15.89 9.59 -2.06
C TYR A 135 -16.90 9.87 -0.95
N ALA A 136 -17.51 8.81 -0.44
CA ALA A 136 -18.33 8.87 0.78
C ALA A 136 -17.53 8.37 1.99
N GLY A 137 -17.63 9.05 3.12
CA GLY A 137 -16.89 8.70 4.34
C GLY A 137 -17.00 7.22 4.71
N GLY A 138 -15.86 6.57 4.92
CA GLY A 138 -15.75 5.15 5.22
C GLY A 138 -15.96 4.20 4.04
N GLN A 139 -15.91 4.70 2.79
CA GLN A 139 -16.06 3.90 1.57
C GLN A 139 -14.77 3.14 1.23
N GLY A 140 -14.89 1.99 0.54
CA GLY A 140 -13.77 1.25 -0.07
C GLY A 140 -13.42 -0.05 0.63
N LEU A 141 -13.42 -0.13 1.96
CA LEU A 141 -13.15 -1.35 2.75
C LEU A 141 -14.29 -1.66 3.72
N THR A 142 -15.53 -1.51 3.26
CA THR A 142 -16.73 -1.68 4.09
C THR A 142 -16.91 -3.12 4.56
N ARG A 143 -16.66 -4.11 3.68
CA ARG A 143 -16.73 -5.54 4.02
C ARG A 143 -15.68 -5.92 5.05
N GLU A 144 -14.46 -5.46 4.83
CA GLU A 144 -13.31 -5.72 5.71
C GLU A 144 -13.54 -5.11 7.09
N ARG A 145 -14.03 -3.87 7.15
CA ARG A 145 -14.37 -3.21 8.43
C ARG A 145 -15.45 -3.98 9.19
N ALA A 146 -16.52 -4.43 8.52
CA ALA A 146 -17.54 -5.25 9.12
C ALA A 146 -17.01 -6.60 9.60
N TRP A 147 -16.19 -7.26 8.76
CA TRP A 147 -15.55 -8.54 9.10
C TRP A 147 -14.78 -8.46 10.42
N PHE A 148 -13.93 -7.47 10.55
CA PHE A 148 -13.11 -7.27 11.75
C PHE A 148 -13.97 -6.91 12.96
N GLY A 149 -14.94 -6.00 12.82
CA GLY A 149 -15.85 -5.63 13.91
C GLY A 149 -16.65 -6.81 14.46
N GLU A 150 -17.08 -7.73 13.59
CA GLU A 150 -17.80 -8.94 13.98
C GLU A 150 -16.93 -9.98 14.69
N ARG A 151 -15.60 -9.87 14.59
CA ARG A 151 -14.62 -10.83 15.12
C ARG A 151 -13.76 -10.28 16.26
N GLY A 152 -14.21 -9.17 16.86
CA GLY A 152 -13.60 -8.64 18.06
C GLY A 152 -12.39 -7.75 17.82
N TYR A 153 -12.20 -7.21 16.60
CA TYR A 153 -11.21 -6.19 16.31
C TYR A 153 -11.87 -4.82 16.21
N ALA A 154 -11.30 -3.81 16.84
CA ALA A 154 -11.64 -2.43 16.51
C ALA A 154 -11.04 -2.11 15.13
N ALA A 155 -11.88 -1.66 14.16
CA ALA A 155 -11.44 -1.46 12.80
C ALA A 155 -11.63 0.00 12.38
N LEU A 156 -10.54 0.78 12.36
CA LEU A 156 -10.53 2.18 11.95
C LEU A 156 -10.23 2.30 10.46
N HIS A 157 -11.22 2.71 9.70
CA HIS A 157 -11.08 3.09 8.29
C HIS A 157 -10.74 4.59 8.20
N VAL A 158 -9.62 4.92 7.56
CA VAL A 158 -9.13 6.28 7.36
C VAL A 158 -9.74 6.89 6.11
N ASP A 159 -10.36 8.09 6.23
CA ASP A 159 -10.63 8.95 5.09
C ASP A 159 -9.39 9.84 4.92
N TYR A 160 -8.65 9.68 3.83
CA TYR A 160 -7.43 10.46 3.62
C TYR A 160 -7.73 11.96 3.52
N ARG A 161 -6.67 12.80 3.62
CA ARG A 161 -6.75 14.23 3.29
C ARG A 161 -7.41 14.43 1.93
N GLY A 162 -8.26 15.44 1.81
CA GLY A 162 -9.04 15.71 0.61
C GLY A 162 -10.24 14.77 0.37
N HIS A 163 -10.52 13.81 1.26
CA HIS A 163 -11.65 12.89 1.13
C HIS A 163 -12.73 13.17 2.16
N ALA A 164 -14.00 13.08 1.77
CA ALA A 164 -15.16 13.30 2.64
C ALA A 164 -15.05 14.62 3.46
N GLY A 165 -15.05 14.50 4.81
CA GLY A 165 -14.92 15.64 5.72
C GLY A 165 -13.49 15.96 6.18
N SER A 166 -12.49 15.29 5.61
CA SER A 166 -11.07 15.55 5.88
C SER A 166 -10.60 16.85 5.24
N ALA A 167 -9.70 17.56 5.91
CA ALA A 167 -9.07 18.75 5.34
C ALA A 167 -8.15 18.39 4.16
N ASP A 168 -7.96 19.34 3.25
CA ASP A 168 -7.07 19.19 2.11
C ASP A 168 -5.59 19.23 2.52
N GLY A 169 -4.75 18.52 1.76
CA GLY A 169 -3.30 18.62 1.86
C GLY A 169 -2.75 19.82 1.07
N PRO A 170 -1.62 20.41 1.51
CA PRO A 170 -1.08 21.63 0.89
C PRO A 170 -0.53 21.43 -0.52
N LEU A 171 -0.10 20.24 -0.87
CA LEU A 171 0.55 19.94 -2.16
C LEU A 171 -0.40 19.30 -3.19
N GLY A 172 -1.59 18.85 -2.77
CA GLY A 172 -2.51 18.12 -3.63
C GLY A 172 -1.81 16.91 -4.30
N GLU A 173 -1.98 16.78 -5.62
CA GLU A 173 -1.39 15.67 -6.39
C GLU A 173 0.17 15.66 -6.42
N LEU A 174 0.81 16.79 -6.09
CA LEU A 174 2.27 16.89 -6.06
C LEU A 174 2.89 16.29 -4.80
N ASP A 175 2.12 15.88 -3.81
CA ASP A 175 2.64 15.17 -2.64
C ASP A 175 2.98 13.70 -2.95
N MET A 176 2.66 13.23 -4.16
CA MET A 176 2.88 11.85 -4.60
C MET A 176 2.32 10.81 -3.62
N ARG A 177 1.23 11.17 -2.91
CA ARG A 177 0.53 10.39 -1.87
C ARG A 177 1.32 10.16 -0.59
N MET A 178 2.41 10.88 -0.39
CA MET A 178 3.14 10.88 0.89
C MET A 178 2.23 11.36 2.03
N GLY A 179 1.33 12.31 1.74
CA GLY A 179 0.32 12.76 2.70
C GLY A 179 -0.61 11.65 3.20
N TYR A 180 -1.03 10.71 2.34
CA TYR A 180 -1.86 9.58 2.77
C TYR A 180 -1.10 8.65 3.73
N THR A 181 0.21 8.50 3.54
CA THR A 181 1.08 7.78 4.47
C THR A 181 1.12 8.47 5.84
N GLU A 182 1.27 9.79 5.85
CA GLU A 182 1.23 10.61 7.07
C GLU A 182 -0.14 10.49 7.78
N ASP A 183 -1.25 10.47 7.01
CA ASP A 183 -2.61 10.32 7.56
C ASP A 183 -2.80 8.99 8.29
N VAL A 184 -2.28 7.89 7.73
CA VAL A 184 -2.35 6.55 8.34
C VAL A 184 -1.46 6.45 9.57
N ILE A 185 -0.22 6.94 9.52
CA ILE A 185 0.67 6.99 10.69
C ILE A 185 0.02 7.80 11.82
N GLY A 186 -0.53 8.97 11.48
CA GLY A 186 -1.25 9.80 12.45
C GLY A 186 -2.52 9.14 13.00
N ALA A 187 -3.22 8.31 12.21
CA ALA A 187 -4.37 7.54 12.71
C ALA A 187 -3.95 6.51 13.77
N VAL A 188 -2.85 5.78 13.54
CA VAL A 188 -2.28 4.85 14.55
C VAL A 188 -1.92 5.59 15.83
N GLN A 189 -1.21 6.71 15.72
CA GLN A 189 -0.83 7.52 16.88
C GLN A 189 -2.04 8.11 17.62
N ALA A 190 -3.08 8.52 16.87
CA ALA A 190 -4.32 9.02 17.46
C ALA A 190 -5.11 7.93 18.20
N LEU A 191 -5.07 6.66 17.70
CA LEU A 191 -5.62 5.50 18.40
C LEU A 191 -4.86 5.21 19.70
N ARG A 192 -3.54 5.24 19.67
CA ARG A 192 -2.71 5.04 20.87
C ARG A 192 -2.94 6.08 21.97
N ALA A 193 -3.31 7.30 21.56
CA ALA A 193 -3.62 8.39 22.48
C ALA A 193 -5.12 8.47 22.86
N TRP A 194 -5.91 7.49 22.43
CA TRP A 194 -7.36 7.51 22.68
C TRP A 194 -7.74 6.62 23.86
N ASP A 195 -8.52 7.16 24.81
CA ASP A 195 -9.05 6.42 25.99
C ASP A 195 -10.23 5.48 25.64
N GLY A 196 -10.32 5.01 24.39
CA GLY A 196 -11.35 4.08 23.94
C GLY A 196 -11.04 2.62 24.29
N PRO A 197 -11.98 1.70 23.98
CA PRO A 197 -11.85 0.29 24.36
C PRO A 197 -10.92 -0.47 23.38
N VAL A 198 -9.75 0.07 23.06
CA VAL A 198 -8.77 -0.48 22.12
C VAL A 198 -7.49 -0.88 22.84
N ASP A 199 -6.85 -1.91 22.33
CA ASP A 199 -5.52 -2.33 22.73
C ASP A 199 -4.51 -1.64 21.84
N ASP A 200 -3.84 -0.63 22.35
CA ASP A 200 -2.92 0.23 21.64
C ASP A 200 -1.52 -0.41 21.41
N GLU A 201 -1.28 -1.58 22.02
CA GLU A 201 -0.11 -2.40 21.79
C GLU A 201 -0.31 -3.47 20.71
N ARG A 202 -1.57 -3.75 20.31
CA ARG A 202 -1.93 -4.76 19.30
C ARG A 202 -2.58 -4.13 18.08
N ILE A 203 -1.76 -3.59 17.16
CA ILE A 203 -2.24 -2.84 15.99
C ILE A 203 -1.70 -3.44 14.70
N GLY A 204 -2.59 -3.72 13.72
CA GLY A 204 -2.24 -4.09 12.36
C GLY A 204 -2.67 -3.03 11.34
N LEU A 205 -1.95 -2.96 10.21
CA LEU A 205 -2.37 -2.20 9.03
C LEU A 205 -2.93 -3.12 7.97
N VAL A 206 -4.06 -2.75 7.38
CA VAL A 206 -4.64 -3.47 6.22
C VAL A 206 -4.91 -2.49 5.09
N GLY A 207 -4.42 -2.77 3.89
CA GLY A 207 -4.62 -1.89 2.74
C GLY A 207 -5.00 -2.63 1.47
N ARG A 208 -5.80 -1.98 0.59
CA ARG A 208 -6.11 -2.51 -0.74
C ARG A 208 -5.67 -1.56 -1.83
N SER A 209 -5.12 -2.10 -2.94
CA SER A 209 -4.79 -1.31 -4.12
C SER A 209 -3.81 -0.17 -3.77
N MET A 210 -4.19 1.08 -4.04
CA MET A 210 -3.47 2.27 -3.57
C MET A 210 -3.19 2.24 -2.06
N GLY A 211 -4.18 1.82 -1.24
CA GLY A 211 -4.01 1.69 0.20
C GLY A 211 -2.95 0.66 0.59
N GLY A 212 -2.75 -0.39 -0.22
CA GLY A 212 -1.62 -1.32 -0.04
C GLY A 212 -0.26 -0.64 -0.24
N GLY A 213 -0.15 0.28 -1.20
CA GLY A 213 1.04 1.14 -1.35
C GLY A 213 1.25 2.08 -0.16
N VAL A 214 0.16 2.63 0.39
CA VAL A 214 0.22 3.46 1.62
C VAL A 214 0.69 2.63 2.81
N VAL A 215 0.23 1.38 2.96
CA VAL A 215 0.72 0.46 3.99
C VAL A 215 2.22 0.20 3.83
N TYR A 216 2.70 -0.12 2.63
CA TYR A 216 4.14 -0.29 2.39
C TYR A 216 4.95 0.96 2.80
N ASN A 217 4.46 2.14 2.42
CA ASN A 217 5.11 3.39 2.79
C ASN A 217 5.12 3.61 4.31
N ALA A 218 3.99 3.35 5.00
CA ALA A 218 3.90 3.53 6.45
C ALA A 218 4.88 2.62 7.21
N LEU A 219 4.99 1.35 6.80
CA LEU A 219 5.91 0.39 7.40
C LEU A 219 7.39 0.78 7.23
N VAL A 220 7.78 1.33 6.08
CA VAL A 220 9.18 1.77 5.87
C VAL A 220 9.47 3.14 6.47
N VAL A 221 8.45 3.99 6.66
CA VAL A 221 8.61 5.31 7.32
C VAL A 221 8.70 5.19 8.82
N ALA A 222 7.91 4.32 9.42
CA ALA A 222 7.76 4.17 10.86
C ALA A 222 7.87 2.68 11.27
N PRO A 223 9.07 2.06 11.15
CA PRO A 223 9.28 0.69 11.60
C PRO A 223 8.96 0.55 13.10
N GLY A 224 8.25 -0.53 13.47
CA GLY A 224 7.79 -0.76 14.83
C GLY A 224 6.55 0.04 15.25
N LEU A 225 5.96 0.81 14.32
CA LEU A 225 4.71 1.53 14.61
C LEU A 225 3.51 0.57 14.78
N VAL A 226 3.52 -0.57 14.14
CA VAL A 226 2.46 -1.59 14.21
C VAL A 226 3.08 -2.98 14.25
N ASP A 227 2.28 -4.00 14.54
CA ASP A 227 2.81 -5.37 14.69
C ASP A 227 2.83 -6.15 13.38
N ALA A 228 1.98 -5.78 12.40
CA ALA A 228 1.85 -6.50 11.14
C ALA A 228 1.22 -5.64 10.04
N GLY A 229 1.60 -5.93 8.78
CA GLY A 229 0.99 -5.35 7.59
C GLY A 229 0.29 -6.39 6.72
N VAL A 230 -0.91 -6.09 6.22
CA VAL A 230 -1.65 -6.93 5.27
C VAL A 230 -2.07 -6.10 4.06
N VAL A 231 -1.84 -6.61 2.86
CA VAL A 231 -2.24 -5.90 1.64
C VAL A 231 -2.99 -6.79 0.67
N PHE A 232 -4.05 -6.25 0.08
CA PHE A 232 -4.88 -6.90 -0.93
C PHE A 232 -4.69 -6.23 -2.28
N ALA A 233 -4.30 -7.00 -3.31
CA ALA A 233 -4.14 -6.51 -4.66
C ALA A 233 -3.43 -5.14 -4.72
N PRO A 234 -2.25 -4.99 -4.08
CA PRO A 234 -1.61 -3.70 -3.90
C PRO A 234 -1.08 -3.15 -5.22
N VAL A 235 -0.94 -1.83 -5.29
CA VAL A 235 -0.18 -1.14 -6.32
C VAL A 235 1.31 -1.53 -6.26
N SER A 236 2.08 -1.20 -7.29
CA SER A 236 3.53 -1.44 -7.27
C SER A 236 4.20 -0.71 -6.10
N SER A 237 5.18 -1.36 -5.49
CA SER A 237 6.07 -0.73 -4.51
C SER A 237 7.11 0.22 -5.14
N ARG A 238 7.10 0.36 -6.49
CA ARG A 238 7.82 1.41 -7.24
C ARG A 238 6.84 2.50 -7.66
N ALA A 239 7.12 3.73 -7.30
CA ALA A 239 6.27 4.87 -7.63
C ALA A 239 6.19 5.13 -9.15
N GLU A 240 7.28 4.91 -9.87
CA GLU A 240 7.36 5.01 -11.33
C GLU A 240 6.30 4.11 -12.01
N ASP A 241 6.20 2.82 -11.63
CA ASP A 241 5.23 1.90 -12.21
C ASP A 241 3.79 2.43 -12.09
N ASN A 242 3.47 3.02 -10.94
CA ASN A 242 2.16 3.59 -10.66
C ASN A 242 1.90 4.86 -11.48
N PHE A 243 2.92 5.71 -11.65
CA PHE A 243 2.83 6.91 -12.47
C PHE A 243 2.61 6.56 -13.95
N GLU A 244 3.37 5.60 -14.48
CA GLU A 244 3.26 5.14 -15.87
C GLU A 244 1.94 4.42 -16.15
N GLN A 245 1.36 3.73 -15.17
CA GLN A 245 0.11 2.99 -15.33
C GLN A 245 -1.13 3.89 -15.32
N TRP A 246 -1.21 4.88 -14.41
CA TRP A 246 -2.47 5.59 -14.14
C TRP A 246 -2.43 7.11 -14.28
N ILE A 247 -1.24 7.71 -14.31
CA ILE A 247 -1.13 9.17 -14.36
C ILE A 247 -0.74 9.63 -15.76
N ARG A 248 0.35 9.08 -16.30
CA ARG A 248 0.86 9.48 -17.61
C ARG A 248 -0.09 9.19 -18.77
N PRO A 249 -0.71 8.00 -18.88
CA PRO A 249 -1.54 7.67 -20.03
C PRO A 249 -2.95 8.25 -19.99
N ASP A 250 -3.41 8.74 -18.83
CA ASP A 250 -4.77 9.25 -18.67
C ASP A 250 -4.90 10.68 -19.24
N PRO A 251 -5.69 10.90 -20.33
CA PRO A 251 -5.90 12.22 -20.89
C PRO A 251 -6.47 13.23 -19.88
N ALA A 252 -7.37 12.79 -18.97
CA ALA A 252 -7.95 13.62 -17.93
C ALA A 252 -6.90 14.12 -16.92
N ARG A 253 -5.83 13.33 -16.73
CA ARG A 253 -4.71 13.64 -15.82
C ARG A 253 -3.49 14.24 -16.50
N SER A 254 -3.54 14.53 -17.80
CA SER A 254 -2.39 15.06 -18.55
C SER A 254 -1.81 16.35 -17.97
N GLY A 255 -2.66 17.22 -17.39
CA GLY A 255 -2.23 18.43 -16.68
C GLY A 255 -1.43 18.11 -15.41
N VAL A 256 -1.88 17.12 -14.64
CA VAL A 256 -1.22 16.61 -13.43
C VAL A 256 0.10 15.97 -13.81
N ALA A 257 0.12 15.08 -14.81
CA ALA A 257 1.35 14.43 -15.30
C ALA A 257 2.42 15.47 -15.68
N ARG A 258 2.05 16.47 -16.49
CA ARG A 258 2.99 17.55 -16.86
C ARG A 258 3.50 18.34 -15.66
N ARG A 259 2.67 18.60 -14.64
CA ARG A 259 3.12 19.29 -13.43
C ARG A 259 4.12 18.44 -12.65
N ILE A 260 3.82 17.15 -12.43
CA ILE A 260 4.72 16.22 -11.75
C ILE A 260 6.07 16.18 -12.46
N LEU A 261 6.08 15.96 -13.77
CA LEU A 261 7.32 15.87 -14.55
C LEU A 261 8.11 17.19 -14.58
N ARG A 262 7.45 18.33 -14.62
CA ARG A 262 8.16 19.65 -14.52
C ARG A 262 8.76 19.86 -13.13
N THR A 263 8.12 19.35 -12.08
CA THR A 263 8.56 19.58 -10.70
C THR A 263 9.65 18.59 -10.30
N TYR A 264 9.50 17.34 -10.69
CA TYR A 264 10.34 16.24 -10.20
C TYR A 264 11.23 15.60 -11.28
N GLY A 265 11.02 15.95 -12.54
CA GLY A 265 11.73 15.32 -13.66
C GLY A 265 11.16 13.98 -14.10
N GLU A 266 11.59 13.55 -15.28
CA GLU A 266 11.28 12.21 -15.80
C GLU A 266 11.92 11.12 -14.93
N PRO A 267 11.31 9.94 -14.76
CA PRO A 267 11.87 8.85 -13.96
C PRO A 267 13.31 8.50 -14.37
N ALA A 268 13.57 8.38 -15.66
CA ALA A 268 14.90 8.07 -16.16
C ALA A 268 15.93 9.21 -15.97
N ALA A 269 15.47 10.47 -15.90
CA ALA A 269 16.34 11.63 -15.72
C ALA A 269 16.59 11.98 -14.24
N ASN A 270 15.70 11.59 -13.35
CA ASN A 270 15.83 11.82 -11.90
C ASN A 270 15.47 10.58 -11.09
N PRO A 271 16.19 9.45 -11.27
CA PRO A 271 15.89 8.21 -10.55
C PRO A 271 15.94 8.39 -9.02
N ALA A 272 16.80 9.27 -8.50
CA ALA A 272 16.94 9.51 -7.07
C ALA A 272 15.63 10.00 -6.43
N PHE A 273 14.87 10.87 -7.10
CA PHE A 273 13.55 11.28 -6.60
C PHE A 273 12.54 10.11 -6.61
N TRP A 274 12.44 9.39 -7.74
CA TRP A 274 11.48 8.30 -7.91
C TRP A 274 11.78 7.11 -7.00
N ASP A 275 13.04 6.80 -6.76
CA ASP A 275 13.47 5.85 -5.74
C ASP A 275 13.15 6.35 -4.33
N GLY A 276 13.33 7.65 -4.09
CA GLY A 276 13.04 8.31 -2.80
C GLY A 276 11.56 8.24 -2.38
N ILE A 277 10.64 8.06 -3.33
CA ILE A 277 9.19 7.90 -3.08
C ILE A 277 8.69 6.46 -3.30
N SER A 278 9.60 5.50 -3.47
CA SER A 278 9.31 4.08 -3.72
C SER A 278 9.63 3.24 -2.48
N ALA A 279 8.62 2.66 -1.83
CA ALA A 279 8.81 1.84 -0.62
C ALA A 279 9.82 0.71 -0.82
N ARG A 280 9.91 0.15 -2.04
CA ARG A 280 10.84 -0.93 -2.39
C ARG A 280 12.30 -0.59 -2.09
N THR A 281 12.69 0.67 -2.21
CA THR A 281 14.05 1.15 -1.96
C THR A 281 14.45 0.97 -0.49
N TYR A 282 13.48 0.94 0.41
CA TYR A 282 13.68 0.97 1.86
C TYR A 282 13.19 -0.30 2.56
N PHE A 283 12.95 -1.40 1.87
CA PHE A 283 12.49 -2.65 2.48
C PHE A 283 13.48 -3.25 3.49
N ALA A 284 14.76 -2.90 3.42
CA ALA A 284 15.74 -3.31 4.43
C ALA A 284 15.46 -2.72 5.83
N ASP A 285 14.66 -1.65 5.90
CA ASP A 285 14.30 -0.98 7.15
C ASP A 285 12.95 -1.48 7.70
N LEU A 286 12.20 -2.29 6.92
CA LEU A 286 10.90 -2.83 7.31
C LEU A 286 11.09 -4.00 8.27
N THR A 287 10.52 -3.91 9.45
CA THR A 287 10.67 -4.87 10.55
C THR A 287 9.45 -5.76 10.77
N GLU A 288 8.29 -5.33 10.34
CA GLU A 288 7.03 -6.02 10.53
C GLU A 288 6.83 -7.17 9.55
N PRO A 289 6.20 -8.29 9.96
CA PRO A 289 5.73 -9.32 9.05
C PRO A 289 4.65 -8.76 8.11
N VAL A 290 4.70 -9.18 6.84
CA VAL A 290 3.77 -8.72 5.81
C VAL A 290 3.05 -9.88 5.13
N LEU A 291 1.71 -9.79 5.04
CA LEU A 291 0.89 -10.70 4.25
C LEU A 291 0.39 -10.00 2.98
N VAL A 292 0.65 -10.59 1.83
CA VAL A 292 0.23 -10.07 0.53
C VAL A 292 -0.78 -11.03 -0.10
N HIS A 293 -1.99 -10.55 -0.36
CA HIS A 293 -3.02 -11.27 -1.11
C HIS A 293 -3.13 -10.72 -2.53
N HIS A 294 -3.18 -11.60 -3.56
CA HIS A 294 -3.38 -11.14 -4.93
C HIS A 294 -4.11 -12.18 -5.79
N GLY A 295 -5.10 -11.72 -6.55
CA GLY A 295 -5.84 -12.53 -7.52
C GLY A 295 -5.12 -12.64 -8.86
N THR A 296 -5.21 -13.80 -9.53
CA THR A 296 -4.55 -13.99 -10.84
C THR A 296 -5.29 -13.34 -11.99
N ALA A 297 -6.58 -13.00 -11.82
CA ALA A 297 -7.41 -12.29 -12.80
C ALA A 297 -7.58 -10.80 -12.47
N ASP A 298 -6.69 -10.22 -11.68
CA ASP A 298 -6.68 -8.80 -11.38
C ASP A 298 -6.30 -8.01 -12.64
N ASP A 299 -7.26 -7.26 -13.17
CA ASP A 299 -7.15 -6.42 -14.38
C ASP A 299 -6.77 -4.96 -14.08
N THR A 300 -6.69 -4.61 -12.81
CA THR A 300 -6.37 -3.25 -12.32
C THR A 300 -4.93 -3.14 -11.88
N CYS A 301 -4.49 -4.02 -10.95
CA CYS A 301 -3.11 -4.11 -10.49
C CYS A 301 -2.50 -5.43 -10.98
N PRO A 302 -1.54 -5.42 -11.92
CA PRO A 302 -0.94 -6.67 -12.41
C PRO A 302 -0.30 -7.47 -11.27
N ILE A 303 -0.64 -8.76 -11.12
CA ILE A 303 -0.04 -9.65 -10.09
C ILE A 303 1.49 -9.71 -10.20
N ALA A 304 2.05 -9.41 -11.36
CA ALA A 304 3.49 -9.31 -11.57
C ALA A 304 4.15 -8.29 -10.62
N TRP A 305 3.44 -7.22 -10.24
CA TRP A 305 3.93 -6.22 -9.29
C TRP A 305 4.04 -6.79 -7.87
N SER A 306 3.04 -7.54 -7.41
CA SER A 306 3.12 -8.22 -6.12
C SER A 306 4.24 -9.27 -6.10
N ARG A 307 4.38 -10.05 -7.16
CA ARG A 307 5.49 -11.01 -7.29
C ARG A 307 6.85 -10.31 -7.22
N ALA A 308 7.01 -9.16 -7.90
CA ALA A 308 8.24 -8.37 -7.86
C ALA A 308 8.48 -7.74 -6.47
N THR A 309 7.43 -7.23 -5.82
CA THR A 309 7.47 -6.67 -4.47
C THR A 309 7.88 -7.72 -3.45
N VAL A 310 7.23 -8.89 -3.45
CA VAL A 310 7.55 -10.01 -2.54
C VAL A 310 8.99 -10.51 -2.74
N ARG A 311 9.45 -10.62 -4.00
CA ARG A 311 10.86 -10.95 -4.24
C ARG A 311 11.82 -9.90 -3.67
N ALA A 312 11.47 -8.62 -3.76
CA ALA A 312 12.28 -7.54 -3.19
C ALA A 312 12.28 -7.59 -1.65
N MET A 313 11.13 -7.79 -1.01
CA MET A 313 11.01 -7.97 0.44
C MET A 313 11.85 -9.16 0.94
N ARG A 314 11.74 -10.32 0.30
CA ARG A 314 12.55 -11.51 0.65
C ARG A 314 14.05 -11.28 0.54
N ARG A 315 14.50 -10.56 -0.51
CA ARG A 315 15.92 -10.19 -0.65
C ARG A 315 16.38 -9.21 0.44
N ALA A 316 15.48 -8.38 0.95
CA ALA A 316 15.74 -7.46 2.05
C ALA A 316 15.64 -8.12 3.44
N GLY A 317 15.28 -9.41 3.52
CA GLY A 317 15.14 -10.14 4.78
C GLY A 317 13.79 -9.95 5.49
N VAL A 318 12.81 -9.33 4.83
CA VAL A 318 11.46 -9.13 5.40
C VAL A 318 10.73 -10.47 5.49
N ASP A 319 10.09 -10.74 6.64
CA ASP A 319 9.15 -11.85 6.79
C ASP A 319 7.88 -11.57 5.97
N VAL A 320 7.77 -12.21 4.80
CA VAL A 320 6.66 -11.96 3.88
C VAL A 320 5.99 -13.25 3.41
N THR A 321 4.70 -13.35 3.66
CA THR A 321 3.80 -14.38 3.14
C THR A 321 3.07 -13.86 1.89
N PHE A 322 2.99 -14.69 0.85
CA PHE A 322 2.30 -14.34 -0.40
C PHE A 322 1.23 -15.37 -0.74
N GLU A 323 -0.02 -14.95 -0.69
CA GLU A 323 -1.20 -15.75 -1.01
C GLU A 323 -1.74 -15.39 -2.39
N VAL A 324 -1.82 -16.37 -3.28
CA VAL A 324 -2.27 -16.21 -4.65
C VAL A 324 -3.63 -16.88 -4.84
N TYR A 325 -4.61 -16.13 -5.34
CA TYR A 325 -5.99 -16.58 -5.52
C TYR A 325 -6.30 -16.76 -7.00
N GLN A 326 -6.42 -18.02 -7.41
CA GLN A 326 -6.66 -18.35 -8.82
C GLN A 326 -8.03 -17.88 -9.27
N GLY A 327 -8.06 -17.06 -10.33
CA GLY A 327 -9.30 -16.52 -10.93
C GLY A 327 -9.92 -15.33 -10.17
N GLU A 328 -9.35 -14.90 -9.04
CA GLU A 328 -9.84 -13.71 -8.34
C GLU A 328 -9.41 -12.42 -9.05
N GLY A 329 -10.32 -11.46 -9.06
CA GLY A 329 -10.10 -10.11 -9.55
C GLY A 329 -9.63 -9.15 -8.46
N HIS A 330 -9.56 -7.84 -8.81
CA HIS A 330 -9.05 -6.78 -7.95
C HIS A 330 -9.77 -6.65 -6.59
N ALA A 331 -11.09 -6.78 -6.60
CA ALA A 331 -11.93 -6.55 -5.41
C ALA A 331 -12.19 -7.80 -4.56
N PHE A 332 -11.68 -8.94 -4.93
CA PHE A 332 -11.98 -10.24 -4.35
C PHE A 332 -13.49 -10.55 -4.29
N GLY A 333 -13.90 -11.58 -4.98
CA GLY A 333 -15.28 -12.06 -5.06
C GLY A 333 -15.45 -13.36 -4.29
N PRO A 334 -15.48 -14.53 -4.98
CA PRO A 334 -15.76 -15.82 -4.35
C PRO A 334 -14.80 -16.22 -3.25
N GLN A 335 -13.52 -15.84 -3.35
CA GLN A 335 -12.50 -16.20 -2.36
C GLN A 335 -12.24 -15.11 -1.31
N PHE A 336 -13.13 -14.10 -1.22
CA PHE A 336 -13.01 -13.03 -0.22
C PHE A 336 -12.97 -13.58 1.20
N GLU A 337 -13.84 -14.53 1.53
CA GLU A 337 -13.92 -15.09 2.88
C GLU A 337 -12.65 -15.87 3.24
N ASP A 338 -12.12 -16.70 2.33
CA ASP A 338 -10.84 -17.41 2.54
C ASP A 338 -9.69 -16.42 2.78
N ALA A 339 -9.61 -15.36 1.97
CA ALA A 339 -8.59 -14.33 2.12
C ALA A 339 -8.70 -13.61 3.48
N MET A 340 -9.91 -13.32 3.94
CA MET A 340 -10.14 -12.70 5.25
C MET A 340 -9.85 -13.65 6.42
N GLN A 341 -10.13 -14.95 6.31
CA GLN A 341 -9.78 -15.94 7.32
C GLN A 341 -8.25 -16.10 7.47
N ARG A 342 -7.51 -16.09 6.34
CA ARG A 342 -6.03 -16.09 6.34
C ARG A 342 -5.48 -14.80 6.96
N THR A 343 -6.08 -13.66 6.63
CA THR A 343 -5.74 -12.36 7.23
C THR A 343 -5.93 -12.38 8.74
N GLU A 344 -7.09 -12.86 9.23
CA GLU A 344 -7.37 -12.97 10.66
C GLU A 344 -6.38 -13.91 11.35
N THR A 345 -6.08 -15.05 10.75
CA THR A 345 -5.09 -16.00 11.29
C THR A 345 -3.71 -15.38 11.39
N PHE A 346 -3.28 -14.67 10.36
CA PHE A 346 -2.01 -13.95 10.32
C PHE A 346 -1.95 -12.87 11.41
N LEU A 347 -2.96 -12.00 11.48
CA LEU A 347 -3.02 -10.94 12.49
C LEU A 347 -3.03 -11.52 13.91
N ARG A 348 -3.83 -12.56 14.18
CA ARG A 348 -3.88 -13.21 15.49
C ARG A 348 -2.52 -13.83 15.91
N THR A 349 -1.69 -14.22 14.94
CA THR A 349 -0.34 -14.75 15.20
C THR A 349 0.63 -13.63 15.56
N HIS A 350 0.49 -12.45 14.97
CA HIS A 350 1.46 -11.36 15.06
C HIS A 350 1.05 -10.21 16.00
N LEU A 351 -0.24 -9.95 16.22
CA LEU A 351 -0.74 -8.98 17.20
C LEU A 351 -0.69 -9.62 18.61
N ARG A 352 0.44 -9.46 19.31
CA ARG A 352 0.68 -10.10 20.61
C ARG A 352 0.98 -9.10 21.70
#